data_a62016413ef71aae5e386f9af4842412
#
_entry.id   a62016413ef71aae5e386f9af4842412
#
_cell.length_a   1.000
_cell.length_b   1.000
_cell.length_c   1.000
_cell.angle_alpha   90.00
_cell.angle_beta   90.00
_cell.angle_gamma   90.00
#
_symmetry.space_group_name_H-M   'P 1'
#
loop_
_entity.id
_entity.type
_entity.pdbx_description
1 polymer ?
#
loop_
_entity_poly.entity_id
_entity_poly.type
_entity_poly.pdbx_seq_one_letter_code
_entity_poly.pdbx_strand_id
1 'polypeptide(L)'
;MKTVEVVAAIIVREGKVFSTRRGYGKWQGWWEFPGGKIEPGECPEDALVREIREELDAEIEVGELLETVEWDYPDFHLTMHCFLCSL
;
A
#
# COMPACT_ATOMS: atom_id res chain seq x y z
N MET A 1 22.52 1.55 3.24
CA MET A 1 21.43 1.56 2.25
C MET A 1 20.15 2.10 2.88
N LYS A 2 19.47 2.97 2.20
CA LYS A 2 18.22 3.56 2.71
C LYS A 2 17.10 2.53 2.68
N THR A 3 16.32 2.44 3.75
CA THR A 3 15.13 1.59 3.80
C THR A 3 13.88 2.47 3.62
N VAL A 4 13.02 2.06 2.69
CA VAL A 4 11.73 2.71 2.46
C VAL A 4 10.64 1.75 2.91
N GLU A 5 9.83 2.17 3.86
CA GLU A 5 8.69 1.37 4.32
C GLU A 5 7.39 1.90 3.74
N VAL A 6 6.63 1.00 3.14
CA VAL A 6 5.34 1.33 2.52
C VAL A 6 4.28 0.35 3.00
N VAL A 7 3.03 0.76 2.84
CA VAL A 7 1.86 -0.07 3.14
C VAL A 7 1.03 -0.23 1.88
N ALA A 8 0.38 -1.38 1.77
CA ALA A 8 -0.51 -1.67 0.65
C ALA A 8 -1.81 -2.29 1.18
N ALA A 9 -2.93 -1.85 0.61
CA ALA A 9 -4.25 -2.36 0.95
C ALA A 9 -4.68 -3.40 -0.07
N ILE A 10 -4.96 -4.60 0.40
CA ILE A 10 -5.58 -5.63 -0.43
C ILE A 10 -7.06 -5.60 -0.09
N ILE A 11 -7.81 -4.87 -0.90
CA ILE A 11 -9.24 -4.64 -0.67
C ILE A 11 -10.02 -5.71 -1.41
N VAL A 12 -10.77 -6.51 -0.65
CA VAL A 12 -11.60 -7.58 -1.22
C VAL A 12 -13.06 -7.21 -1.03
N ARG A 13 -13.82 -7.25 -2.12
CA ARG A 13 -15.25 -6.99 -2.10
C ARG A 13 -15.93 -7.96 -3.07
N GLU A 14 -16.91 -8.69 -2.58
CA GLU A 14 -17.68 -9.66 -3.38
C GLU A 14 -16.78 -10.67 -4.11
N GLY A 15 -15.72 -11.12 -3.43
CA GLY A 15 -14.78 -12.07 -3.99
C GLY A 15 -13.78 -11.50 -5.00
N LYS A 16 -13.77 -10.19 -5.18
CA LYS A 16 -12.86 -9.50 -6.11
C LYS A 16 -11.86 -8.65 -5.37
N VAL A 17 -10.63 -8.63 -5.86
CA VAL A 17 -9.56 -7.81 -5.33
C VAL A 17 -9.50 -6.49 -6.09
N PHE A 18 -9.49 -5.38 -5.34
CA PHE A 18 -9.39 -4.05 -5.92
C PHE A 18 -7.93 -3.65 -6.09
N SER A 19 -7.57 -3.15 -7.27
CA SER A 19 -6.25 -2.61 -7.52
C SER A 19 -6.38 -1.33 -8.34
N THR A 20 -5.34 -0.50 -8.30
CA THR A 20 -5.29 0.74 -9.07
C THR A 20 -4.26 0.62 -10.17
N ARG A 21 -4.45 1.40 -11.21
CA ARG A 21 -3.50 1.45 -12.32
C ARG A 21 -2.67 2.72 -12.18
N ARG A 22 -1.33 2.54 -12.18
CA ARG A 22 -0.43 3.68 -12.07
C ARG A 22 -0.52 4.53 -13.34
N GLY A 23 -0.83 5.83 -13.17
CA GLY A 23 -1.01 6.75 -14.26
C GLY A 23 0.18 7.66 -14.56
N TYR A 24 1.33 7.45 -13.91
CA TYR A 24 2.48 8.33 -14.02
C TYR A 24 3.79 7.57 -13.81
N GLY A 25 4.90 8.21 -14.18
CA GLY A 25 6.24 7.66 -13.99
C GLY A 25 6.56 6.54 -14.97
N LYS A 26 7.71 5.90 -14.78
CA LYS A 26 8.16 4.81 -15.67
C LYS A 26 7.33 3.54 -15.55
N TRP A 27 6.53 3.44 -14.49
CA TRP A 27 5.64 2.32 -14.26
C TRP A 27 4.21 2.61 -14.70
N GLN A 28 4.02 3.68 -15.47
CA GLN A 28 2.70 4.06 -15.99
C GLN A 28 2.03 2.89 -16.70
N GLY A 29 0.76 2.66 -16.37
CA GLY A 29 0.01 1.55 -16.95
C GLY A 29 0.11 0.24 -16.19
N TRP A 30 1.00 0.14 -15.22
CA TRP A 30 1.12 -1.04 -14.38
C TRP A 30 0.07 -1.01 -13.28
N TRP A 31 -0.46 -2.18 -12.96
CA TRP A 31 -1.43 -2.33 -11.87
C TRP A 31 -0.71 -2.47 -10.54
N GLU A 32 -1.23 -1.82 -9.52
CA GLU A 32 -0.69 -1.91 -8.17
C GLU A 32 -1.80 -1.81 -7.14
N PHE A 33 -1.53 -2.30 -5.93
CA PHE A 33 -2.46 -2.12 -4.81
C PHE A 33 -2.35 -0.69 -4.28
N PRO A 34 -3.47 -0.08 -3.84
CA PRO A 34 -3.40 1.27 -3.26
C PRO A 34 -2.63 1.26 -1.94
N GLY A 35 -1.96 2.35 -1.65
CA GLY A 35 -1.15 2.53 -0.45
C GLY A 35 -0.09 3.58 -0.66
N GLY A 36 0.91 3.58 0.19
CA GLY A 36 2.01 4.54 0.10
C GLY A 36 2.99 4.45 1.26
N LYS A 37 3.81 5.46 1.40
CA LYS A 37 4.86 5.49 2.41
C LYS A 37 4.31 5.75 3.81
N ILE A 38 4.92 5.08 4.79
CA ILE A 38 4.67 5.34 6.21
C ILE A 38 5.42 6.60 6.60
N GLU A 39 4.73 7.54 7.22
CA GLU A 39 5.36 8.77 7.71
C GLU A 39 5.98 8.55 9.10
N PRO A 40 7.00 9.35 9.48
CA PRO A 40 7.62 9.23 10.79
C PRO A 40 6.60 9.32 11.93
N GLY A 41 6.68 8.38 12.88
CA GLY A 41 5.78 8.36 14.03
C GLY A 41 4.42 7.73 13.77
N GLU A 42 4.17 7.30 12.54
CA GLU A 42 2.89 6.72 12.14
C GLU A 42 2.98 5.19 12.17
N CYS A 43 1.96 4.51 12.68
CA CYS A 43 1.93 3.05 12.57
C CYS A 43 1.44 2.63 11.18
N PRO A 44 1.77 1.40 10.72
CA PRO A 44 1.39 0.95 9.39
C PRO A 44 -0.12 1.05 9.10
N GLU A 45 -0.94 0.66 10.06
CA GLU A 45 -2.41 0.68 9.88
C GLU A 45 -2.92 2.11 9.69
N ASP A 46 -2.43 3.06 10.49
CA ASP A 46 -2.84 4.46 10.37
C ASP A 46 -2.36 5.06 9.05
N ALA A 47 -1.14 4.70 8.63
CA ALA A 47 -0.59 5.13 7.34
C ALA A 47 -1.50 4.67 6.20
N LEU A 48 -1.96 3.43 6.28
CA LEU A 48 -2.81 2.87 5.23
C LEU A 48 -4.17 3.58 5.16
N VAL A 49 -4.80 3.84 6.30
CA VAL A 49 -6.06 4.57 6.35
C VAL A 49 -5.90 5.96 5.73
N ARG A 50 -4.81 6.65 6.09
CA ARG A 50 -4.51 7.99 5.56
C ARG A 50 -4.29 7.95 4.04
N GLU A 51 -3.46 7.01 3.55
CA GLU A 51 -3.15 6.89 2.13
C GLU A 51 -4.39 6.61 1.29
N ILE A 52 -5.26 5.71 1.75
CA ILE A 52 -6.49 5.38 1.01
C ILE A 52 -7.43 6.57 0.97
N ARG A 53 -7.51 7.34 2.06
CA ARG A 53 -8.32 8.55 2.07
C ARG A 53 -7.79 9.59 1.08
N GLU A 54 -6.46 9.75 1.01
CA GLU A 54 -5.84 10.69 0.08
C GLU A 54 -5.98 10.26 -1.38
N GLU A 55 -5.75 8.98 -1.68
CA GLU A 55 -5.77 8.50 -3.05
C GLU A 55 -7.17 8.26 -3.61
N LEU A 56 -8.05 7.69 -2.81
CA LEU A 56 -9.35 7.20 -3.28
C LEU A 56 -10.53 7.94 -2.64
N ASP A 57 -10.27 8.87 -1.72
CA ASP A 57 -11.31 9.55 -0.96
C ASP A 57 -12.27 8.54 -0.33
N ALA A 58 -11.74 7.46 0.19
CA ALA A 58 -12.51 6.37 0.77
C ALA A 58 -12.01 6.03 2.16
N GLU A 59 -12.90 5.48 2.97
CA GLU A 59 -12.56 4.97 4.30
C GLU A 59 -12.53 3.47 4.27
N ILE A 60 -11.47 2.88 4.85
CA ILE A 60 -11.30 1.44 4.92
C ILE A 60 -11.19 0.98 6.36
N GLU A 61 -11.51 -0.29 6.57
CA GLU A 61 -11.17 -0.98 7.80
C GLU A 61 -9.96 -1.86 7.50
N VAL A 62 -8.89 -1.66 8.27
CA VAL A 62 -7.67 -2.44 8.12
C VAL A 62 -7.81 -3.72 8.94
N GLY A 63 -7.69 -4.86 8.27
CA GLY A 63 -7.74 -6.17 8.91
C GLY A 63 -6.35 -6.70 9.22
N GLU A 64 -6.14 -8.00 8.94
CA GLU A 64 -4.88 -8.64 9.29
C GLU A 64 -3.76 -8.34 8.30
N LEU A 65 -2.54 -8.37 8.81
CA LEU A 65 -1.34 -8.32 7.97
C LEU A 65 -1.23 -9.67 7.24
N LEU A 66 -1.31 -9.63 5.92
CA LEU A 66 -1.23 -10.85 5.11
C LEU A 66 0.22 -11.24 4.82
N GLU A 67 1.04 -10.27 4.49
CA GLU A 67 2.43 -10.52 4.12
C GLU A 67 3.25 -9.25 4.21
N THR A 68 4.55 -9.42 4.54
CA THR A 68 5.52 -8.35 4.45
C THR A 68 6.50 -8.75 3.34
N VAL A 69 6.55 -7.94 2.29
CA VAL A 69 7.43 -8.18 1.14
C VAL A 69 8.65 -7.29 1.27
N GLU A 70 9.84 -7.87 1.06
CA GLU A 70 11.08 -7.11 1.09
C GLU A 70 11.80 -7.29 -0.24
N TRP A 71 12.30 -6.19 -0.78
CA TRP A 71 12.99 -6.20 -2.06
C TRP A 71 14.13 -5.18 -2.08
N ASP A 72 15.26 -5.58 -2.63
CA ASP A 72 16.42 -4.70 -2.78
C ASP A 72 16.45 -4.11 -4.18
N TYR A 73 16.37 -2.78 -4.24
CA TYR A 73 16.66 -2.02 -5.44
C TYR A 73 18.10 -1.52 -5.38
N PRO A 74 18.70 -1.07 -6.50
CA PRO A 74 20.07 -0.57 -6.47
C PRO A 74 20.31 0.55 -5.46
N ASP A 75 19.32 1.41 -5.24
CA ASP A 75 19.46 2.60 -4.40
C ASP A 75 18.86 2.47 -3.01
N PHE A 76 18.00 1.48 -2.78
CA PHE A 76 17.29 1.36 -1.50
C PHE A 76 16.73 -0.03 -1.28
N HIS A 77 16.39 -0.30 -0.03
CA HIS A 77 15.67 -1.51 0.36
C HIS A 77 14.21 -1.16 0.59
N LEU A 78 13.30 -1.90 -0.04
CA LEU A 78 11.86 -1.71 0.12
C LEU A 78 11.29 -2.74 1.09
N THR A 79 10.52 -2.28 2.06
CA THR A 79 9.71 -3.14 2.93
C THR A 79 8.25 -2.74 2.74
N MET A 80 7.43 -3.66 2.26
CA MET A 80 6.01 -3.40 1.99
C MET A 80 5.14 -4.29 2.86
N HIS A 81 4.31 -3.67 3.69
CA HIS A 81 3.38 -4.37 4.57
C HIS A 81 2.00 -4.41 3.89
N CYS A 82 1.53 -5.63 3.58
CA CYS A 82 0.27 -5.84 2.86
C CYS A 82 -0.82 -6.27 3.84
N PHE A 83 -1.87 -5.45 3.94
CA PHE A 83 -2.99 -5.71 4.86
C PHE A 83 -4.26 -6.05 4.08
N LEU A 84 -5.02 -7.01 4.63
CA LEU A 84 -6.36 -7.27 4.14
C LEU A 84 -7.27 -6.15 4.65
N CYS A 85 -8.01 -5.54 3.74
CA CYS A 85 -8.86 -4.40 4.06
C CYS A 85 -10.26 -4.57 3.50
N SER A 86 -11.22 -3.85 4.11
CA SER A 86 -12.60 -3.78 3.60
C SER A 86 -13.06 -2.32 3.54
N LEU A 87 -13.97 -2.05 2.65
CA LEU A 87 -14.57 -0.72 2.52
C LEU A 87 -15.77 -0.55 3.46
#